data_058fe5bd2b1b729d492a02e1ed3f7af9
#
_entry.id   058fe5bd2b1b729d492a02e1ed3f7af9
#
_cell.length_a   1.000
_cell.length_b   1.000
_cell.length_c   1.000
_cell.angle_alpha   90.00
_cell.angle_beta   90.00
_cell.angle_gamma   90.00
#
_symmetry.space_group_name_H-M   'P 1'
#
loop_
_entity.id
_entity.type
_entity.pdbx_description
1 polymer ?
#
loop_
_entity_poly.entity_id
_entity_poly.type
_entity_poly.pdbx_seq_one_letter_code
_entity_poly.pdbx_strand_id
1 'polypeptide(L)'
;MTGQRRVIAEVLGEARDHPDVEELYNRASAQDPKISIATVYRTVKLFEEAGIIDRLEFGDGRARYEDAEREHHDHLIDLNSGEVIEFCDPEIEKLQERIAERLGYRLKGHKLELYGVPKKKG
;
A
#
# COMPACT_ATOMS: atom_id res chain seq x y z
N MET A 1 21.68 5.81 7.91
CA MET A 1 20.55 4.97 8.35
C MET A 1 21.04 3.93 9.34
N THR A 2 20.32 3.73 10.43
CA THR A 2 20.68 2.67 11.39
C THR A 2 20.46 1.29 10.78
N GLY A 3 21.15 0.26 11.30
CA GLY A 3 20.99 -1.10 10.80
C GLY A 3 19.56 -1.60 10.88
N GLN A 4 18.81 -1.25 11.94
CA GLN A 4 17.41 -1.65 12.11
C GLN A 4 16.50 -0.97 11.10
N ARG A 5 16.71 0.32 10.81
CA ARG A 5 15.94 1.01 9.78
C ARG A 5 16.19 0.43 8.40
N ARG A 6 17.42 0.01 8.12
CA ARG A 6 17.78 -0.63 6.87
C ARG A 6 17.00 -1.94 6.68
N VAL A 7 16.92 -2.76 7.73
CA VAL A 7 16.16 -4.02 7.66
C VAL A 7 14.70 -3.74 7.35
N ILE A 8 14.10 -2.76 8.03
CA ILE A 8 12.69 -2.38 7.79
C ILE A 8 12.50 -1.87 6.36
N ALA A 9 13.42 -1.05 5.85
CA ALA A 9 13.38 -0.54 4.48
C ALA A 9 13.46 -1.67 3.46
N GLU A 10 14.34 -2.66 3.69
CA GLU A 10 14.47 -3.82 2.81
C GLU A 10 13.19 -4.67 2.79
N VAL A 11 12.59 -4.90 3.96
CA VAL A 11 11.34 -5.65 4.07
C VAL A 11 10.24 -4.95 3.27
N LEU A 12 10.12 -3.63 3.40
CA LEU A 12 9.13 -2.85 2.64
C LEU A 12 9.40 -2.89 1.13
N GLY A 13 10.66 -2.74 0.73
CA GLY A 13 11.03 -2.74 -0.69
C GLY A 13 10.80 -4.09 -1.37
N GLU A 14 10.90 -5.19 -0.65
CA GLU A 14 10.69 -6.54 -1.17
C GLU A 14 9.23 -6.99 -1.08
N ALA A 15 8.40 -6.30 -0.29
CA ALA A 15 7.01 -6.67 -0.11
C ALA A 15 6.22 -6.54 -1.41
N ARG A 16 5.46 -7.56 -1.74
CA ARG A 16 4.55 -7.57 -2.90
C ARG A 16 3.09 -7.53 -2.48
N ASP A 17 2.85 -7.68 -1.20
CA ASP A 17 1.55 -7.52 -0.56
C ASP A 17 1.50 -6.14 0.11
N HIS A 18 0.45 -5.87 0.85
CA HIS A 18 0.28 -4.61 1.56
C HIS A 18 0.39 -4.87 3.06
N PRO A 19 1.62 -4.96 3.61
CA PRO A 19 1.79 -5.31 5.01
C PRO A 19 1.36 -4.18 5.94
N ASP A 20 0.75 -4.55 7.07
CA ASP A 20 0.54 -3.64 8.17
C ASP A 20 1.78 -3.62 9.08
N VAL A 21 1.74 -2.85 10.15
CA VAL A 21 2.89 -2.72 11.05
C VAL A 21 3.25 -4.04 11.73
N GLU A 22 2.25 -4.84 12.10
CA GLU A 22 2.51 -6.14 12.74
C GLU A 22 3.23 -7.10 11.80
N GLU A 23 2.80 -7.14 10.55
CA GLU A 23 3.47 -7.98 9.54
C GLU A 23 4.88 -7.50 9.25
N LEU A 24 5.07 -6.18 9.18
CA LEU A 24 6.41 -5.60 9.02
C LEU A 24 7.31 -5.97 10.19
N TYR A 25 6.76 -5.90 11.41
CA TYR A 25 7.49 -6.32 12.61
C TYR A 25 7.89 -7.79 12.53
N ASN A 26 6.95 -8.67 12.18
CA ASN A 26 7.22 -10.10 12.07
C ASN A 26 8.33 -10.41 11.07
N ARG A 27 8.30 -9.77 9.91
CA ARG A 27 9.30 -9.94 8.86
C ARG A 27 10.65 -9.36 9.25
N ALA A 28 10.65 -8.17 9.82
CA ALA A 28 11.89 -7.50 10.24
C ALA A 28 12.55 -8.22 11.41
N SER A 29 11.76 -8.66 12.39
CA SER A 29 12.31 -9.37 13.55
C SER A 29 12.83 -10.76 13.20
N ALA A 30 12.35 -11.36 12.11
CA ALA A 30 12.91 -12.61 11.61
C ALA A 30 14.35 -12.42 11.11
N GLN A 31 14.68 -11.22 10.60
CA GLN A 31 16.03 -10.89 10.15
C GLN A 31 16.90 -10.35 11.28
N ASP A 32 16.32 -9.55 12.16
CA ASP A 32 17.02 -8.97 13.32
C ASP A 32 16.13 -9.07 14.55
N PRO A 33 16.35 -10.08 15.42
CA PRO A 33 15.52 -10.29 16.61
C PRO A 33 15.54 -9.16 17.64
N LYS A 34 16.48 -8.21 17.51
CA LYS A 34 16.57 -7.07 18.42
C LYS A 34 15.61 -5.95 18.07
N ILE A 35 14.97 -6.01 16.89
CA ILE A 35 14.01 -5.00 16.47
C ILE A 35 12.75 -5.13 17.33
N SER A 36 12.33 -4.00 17.93
CA SER A 36 11.08 -3.92 18.68
C SER A 36 9.94 -3.40 17.81
N ILE A 37 8.70 -3.68 18.19
CA ILE A 37 7.54 -3.17 17.47
C ILE A 37 7.52 -1.62 17.54
N ALA A 38 7.95 -1.04 18.65
CA ALA A 38 8.04 0.42 18.76
C ALA A 38 9.00 1.03 17.74
N THR A 39 10.11 0.35 17.45
CA THR A 39 11.06 0.77 16.43
C THR A 39 10.42 0.72 15.04
N VAL A 40 9.63 -0.32 14.75
CA VAL A 40 8.93 -0.44 13.47
C VAL A 40 7.93 0.71 13.31
N TYR A 41 7.11 1.01 14.32
CA TYR A 41 6.17 2.13 14.28
C TYR A 41 6.87 3.46 13.99
N ARG A 42 7.95 3.75 14.70
CA ARG A 42 8.68 5.01 14.51
C ARG A 42 9.33 5.10 13.14
N THR A 43 9.86 3.98 12.64
CA THR A 43 10.52 3.95 11.33
C THR A 43 9.50 4.12 10.21
N VAL A 44 8.36 3.44 10.31
CA VAL A 44 7.27 3.56 9.33
C VAL A 44 6.77 5.00 9.27
N LYS A 45 6.55 5.62 10.41
CA LYS A 45 6.11 7.02 10.46
C LYS A 45 7.13 7.96 9.81
N LEU A 46 8.40 7.75 10.10
CA LEU A 46 9.49 8.53 9.51
C LEU A 46 9.51 8.40 7.99
N PHE A 47 9.38 7.17 7.48
CA PHE A 47 9.39 6.91 6.04
C PHE A 47 8.16 7.50 5.34
N GLU A 48 7.00 7.45 5.99
CA GLU A 48 5.78 8.06 5.48
C GLU A 48 5.92 9.58 5.37
N GLU A 49 6.42 10.22 6.42
CA GLU A 49 6.66 11.67 6.45
C GLU A 49 7.69 12.10 5.41
N ALA A 50 8.67 11.25 5.14
CA ALA A 50 9.70 11.52 4.14
C ALA A 50 9.26 11.22 2.71
N GLY A 51 8.05 10.67 2.50
CA GLY A 51 7.57 10.31 1.18
C GLY A 51 8.19 9.06 0.59
N ILE A 52 8.86 8.25 1.41
CA ILE A 52 9.50 7.00 0.97
C ILE A 52 8.48 5.88 0.80
N ILE A 53 7.43 5.89 1.63
CA ILE A 53 6.35 4.91 1.56
C ILE A 53 5.00 5.61 1.59
N ASP A 54 3.98 4.94 1.04
CA ASP A 54 2.60 5.39 1.08
C ASP A 54 1.82 4.57 2.10
N ARG A 55 0.94 5.25 2.82
CA ARG A 55 0.02 4.64 3.76
C ARG A 55 -1.33 4.44 3.08
N LEU A 56 -1.84 3.22 3.14
CA LEU A 56 -3.09 2.84 2.49
C LEU A 56 -4.11 2.39 3.54
N GLU A 57 -5.36 2.80 3.36
CA GLU A 57 -6.47 2.37 4.21
C GLU A 57 -7.57 1.82 3.31
N PHE A 58 -7.97 0.57 3.54
CA PHE A 58 -8.94 -0.12 2.69
C PHE A 58 -10.28 -0.36 3.39
N GLY A 59 -10.55 0.38 4.48
CA GLY A 59 -11.81 0.29 5.19
C GLY A 59 -11.93 -0.82 6.23
N ASP A 60 -10.83 -1.56 6.48
CA ASP A 60 -10.78 -2.61 7.49
C ASP A 60 -10.22 -2.13 8.83
N GLY A 61 -9.96 -0.84 8.97
CA GLY A 61 -9.44 -0.23 10.19
C GLY A 61 -7.94 -0.38 10.39
N ARG A 62 -7.23 -1.02 9.44
CA ARG A 62 -5.78 -1.19 9.52
C ARG A 62 -5.10 -0.38 8.43
N ALA A 63 -4.00 0.30 8.80
CA ALA A 63 -3.15 0.95 7.83
C ALA A 63 -2.18 -0.08 7.24
N ARG A 64 -2.04 -0.06 5.92
CA ARG A 64 -1.09 -0.90 5.20
C ARG A 64 -0.13 -0.01 4.45
N TYR A 65 1.02 -0.55 4.09
CA TYR A 65 2.11 0.26 3.55
C TYR A 65 2.68 -0.34 2.28
N GLU A 66 3.14 0.53 1.39
CA GLU A 66 3.86 0.11 0.18
C GLU A 66 4.91 1.15 -0.18
N ASP A 67 5.90 0.72 -0.96
CA ASP A 67 6.96 1.58 -1.46
C ASP A 67 6.36 2.63 -2.41
N ALA A 68 6.61 3.91 -2.16
CA ALA A 68 6.08 5.01 -2.97
C ALA A 68 6.66 5.04 -4.39
N GLU A 69 7.79 4.40 -4.62
CA GLU A 69 8.41 4.32 -5.95
C GLU A 69 7.77 3.25 -6.83
N ARG A 70 6.87 2.46 -6.29
CA ARG A 70 6.16 1.45 -7.09
C ARG A 70 5.25 2.12 -8.10
N GLU A 71 5.09 1.47 -9.25
CA GLU A 71 4.19 1.91 -10.28
C GLU A 71 2.77 2.04 -9.75
N HIS A 72 2.07 3.08 -10.20
CA HIS A 72 0.69 3.33 -9.76
C HIS A 72 -0.22 2.14 -10.08
N HIS A 73 -1.03 1.75 -9.12
CA HIS A 73 -2.02 0.70 -9.31
C HIS A 73 -3.27 1.00 -8.47
N ASP A 74 -4.38 0.41 -8.90
CA ASP A 74 -5.64 0.48 -8.19
C ASP A 74 -5.85 -0.81 -7.39
N HIS A 75 -6.84 -0.82 -6.52
CA HIS A 75 -7.05 -1.94 -5.60
C HIS A 75 -8.48 -2.45 -5.65
N LEU A 76 -8.62 -3.78 -5.60
CA LEU A 76 -9.90 -4.43 -5.37
C LEU A 76 -9.78 -5.21 -4.07
N ILE A 77 -10.69 -4.94 -3.15
CA ILE A 77 -10.70 -5.58 -1.84
C ILE A 77 -11.76 -6.69 -1.84
N ASP A 78 -11.32 -7.93 -1.56
CA ASP A 78 -12.22 -9.05 -1.36
C ASP A 78 -12.86 -8.94 0.01
N LEU A 79 -14.16 -8.71 0.05
CA LEU A 79 -14.89 -8.51 1.31
C LEU A 79 -14.98 -9.79 2.15
N ASN A 80 -14.83 -10.96 1.53
CA ASN A 80 -14.89 -12.23 2.25
C ASN A 80 -13.56 -12.55 2.95
N SER A 81 -12.44 -12.37 2.25
CA SER A 81 -11.12 -12.77 2.77
C SER A 81 -10.28 -11.60 3.30
N GLY A 82 -10.61 -10.36 2.91
CA GLY A 82 -9.78 -9.20 3.18
C GLY A 82 -8.58 -9.09 2.27
N GLU A 83 -8.44 -9.98 1.29
CA GLU A 83 -7.35 -9.92 0.33
C GLU A 83 -7.44 -8.67 -0.53
N VAL A 84 -6.30 -8.06 -0.81
CA VAL A 84 -6.22 -6.88 -1.66
C VAL A 84 -5.55 -7.27 -2.97
N ILE A 85 -6.27 -7.08 -4.07
CA ILE A 85 -5.79 -7.40 -5.41
C ILE A 85 -5.42 -6.10 -6.11
N GLU A 86 -4.22 -6.02 -6.63
CA GLU A 86 -3.76 -4.87 -7.40
C GLU A 86 -4.12 -5.04 -8.87
N PHE A 87 -4.52 -3.96 -9.50
CA PHE A 87 -4.77 -3.96 -10.94
C PHE A 87 -4.47 -2.59 -11.52
N CYS A 88 -4.25 -2.56 -12.83
CA CYS A 88 -4.08 -1.32 -13.56
C CYS A 88 -4.81 -1.47 -14.90
N ASP A 89 -5.67 -0.52 -15.21
CA ASP A 89 -6.45 -0.54 -16.45
C ASP A 89 -6.33 0.80 -17.17
N PRO A 90 -5.70 0.83 -18.35
CA PRO A 90 -5.54 2.07 -19.11
C PRO A 90 -6.85 2.74 -19.49
N GLU A 91 -7.94 2.00 -19.63
CA GLU A 91 -9.25 2.57 -19.95
C GLU A 91 -9.79 3.42 -18.81
N ILE A 92 -9.58 2.97 -17.57
CA ILE A 92 -9.97 3.75 -16.39
C ILE A 92 -9.17 5.05 -16.34
N GLU A 93 -7.87 4.98 -16.59
CA GLU A 93 -7.00 6.15 -16.60
C GLU A 93 -7.47 7.20 -17.63
N LYS A 94 -7.75 6.76 -18.86
CA LYS A 94 -8.23 7.65 -19.92
C LYS A 94 -9.58 8.27 -19.60
N LEU A 95 -10.49 7.47 -19.01
CA LEU A 95 -11.81 7.96 -18.64
C LEU A 95 -11.72 9.05 -17.58
N GLN A 96 -10.88 8.85 -16.58
CA GLN A 96 -10.68 9.83 -15.51
C GLN A 96 -10.11 11.12 -16.04
N GLU A 97 -9.13 11.05 -16.95
CA GLU A 97 -8.55 12.24 -17.59
C GLU A 97 -9.59 13.02 -18.37
N ARG A 98 -10.46 12.33 -19.12
CA ARG A 98 -11.54 12.98 -19.88
C ARG A 98 -12.55 13.67 -18.96
N ILE A 99 -12.89 13.02 -17.84
CA ILE A 99 -13.80 13.63 -16.86
C ILE A 99 -13.20 14.89 -16.27
N ALA A 100 -11.93 14.82 -15.85
CA ALA A 100 -11.24 15.98 -15.28
C ALA A 100 -11.17 17.14 -16.28
N GLU A 101 -10.84 16.85 -17.54
CA GLU A 101 -10.78 17.85 -18.59
C GLU A 101 -12.14 18.51 -18.84
N ARG A 102 -13.20 17.69 -18.88
CA ARG A 102 -14.57 18.19 -19.06
C ARG A 102 -14.97 19.14 -17.93
N LEU A 103 -14.48 18.90 -16.72
CA LEU A 103 -14.77 19.74 -15.58
C LEU A 103 -13.82 20.94 -15.47
N GLY A 104 -12.84 21.05 -16.37
CA GLY A 104 -11.91 22.17 -16.39
C GLY A 104 -10.69 21.98 -15.50
N TYR A 105 -10.32 20.75 -15.21
CA TYR A 105 -9.20 20.44 -14.34
C TYR A 105 -8.14 19.58 -15.02
N ARG A 106 -6.92 19.71 -14.56
CA ARG A 106 -5.84 18.82 -14.94
C ARG A 106 -5.66 17.80 -13.81
N LEU A 107 -5.80 16.52 -14.14
CA LEU A 107 -5.72 15.44 -13.15
C LEU A 107 -4.28 15.29 -12.64
N LYS A 108 -4.12 15.29 -11.31
CA LYS A 108 -2.84 15.10 -10.65
C LYS A 108 -2.68 13.69 -10.09
N GLY A 109 -3.77 13.02 -9.83
CA GLY A 109 -3.77 11.67 -9.29
C GLY A 109 -5.17 11.24 -8.94
N HIS A 110 -5.30 9.99 -8.54
CA HIS A 110 -6.58 9.44 -8.09
C HIS A 110 -6.35 8.30 -7.13
N LYS A 111 -7.41 7.94 -6.44
CA LYS A 111 -7.44 6.75 -5.61
C LYS A 111 -8.70 5.99 -6.01
N LEU A 112 -8.54 4.73 -6.41
CA LEU A 112 -9.65 3.87 -6.79
C LEU A 112 -9.61 2.59 -5.98
N GLU A 113 -10.69 2.34 -5.24
CA GLU A 113 -10.85 1.13 -4.46
C GLU A 113 -12.16 0.48 -4.87
N LEU A 114 -12.10 -0.77 -5.31
CA LEU A 114 -13.28 -1.54 -5.61
C LEU A 114 -13.50 -2.56 -4.49
N TYR A 115 -14.74 -2.82 -4.16
CA TYR A 115 -15.12 -3.77 -3.12
C TYR A 115 -15.97 -4.85 -3.76
N GLY A 116 -15.57 -6.09 -3.59
CA GLY A 116 -16.27 -7.17 -4.24
C GLY A 116 -16.23 -8.47 -3.47
N VAL A 117 -17.03 -9.43 -3.97
CA VAL A 117 -17.02 -10.80 -3.48
C VAL A 117 -16.76 -11.72 -4.67
N PRO A 118 -16.07 -12.86 -4.47
CA PRO A 118 -15.82 -13.78 -5.57
C PRO A 118 -17.12 -14.23 -6.22
N LYS A 119 -17.12 -14.31 -7.55
CA LYS A 119 -18.26 -14.86 -8.27
C LYS A 119 -18.37 -16.33 -7.98
N LYS A 120 -19.60 -16.83 -7.84
CA LYS A 120 -19.82 -18.27 -7.74
C LYS A 120 -19.46 -18.90 -9.08
N LYS A 121 -18.68 -19.99 -9.01
CA LYS A 121 -18.46 -20.82 -10.19
C LYS A 121 -19.76 -21.49 -10.53
N GLY A 122 -20.36 -21.03 -11.61
CA GLY A 122 -21.64 -21.55 -12.10
C GLY A 122 -21.45 -22.65 -13.09
#